data_79368283b112e7132ec3bb370e72f662
#
_entry.id   79368283b112e7132ec3bb370e72f662
#
_cell.length_a   1.000
_cell.length_b   1.000
_cell.length_c   1.000
_cell.angle_alpha   90.00
_cell.angle_beta   90.00
_cell.angle_gamma   90.00
#
_symmetry.space_group_name_H-M   'P 1'
#
loop_
_entity.id
_entity.type
_entity.pdbx_description
1 polymer ?
#
loop_
_entity_poly.entity_id
_entity_poly.type
_entity_poly.pdbx_seq_one_letter_code
_entity_poly.pdbx_strand_id
1 'polypeptide(L)'
;MNDPILRPGSGQTFLGPAQREEAWQRLGSEQFDVVVIGGGVVGAGAALDAATRGLSVALVEARDFASGTSSRSSKMFHGGLRYLEQLEFGLVREALHERELSLSTLAPHLVKPLPFLFPLTHRVWERPYIAAGIFLYDQLGGAKSVPAQKHLTRSAALRLAPGLKRNSLVGGIRYYDTVVDDARHTMMVARTAAHYGAVVRNSTQVTALLSEGDRVVGVTVRDSENGQITDVRGHVVINATGVWTDEIQALSKQRGRFRVRASK
;
A
#
# COMPACT_ATOMS: atom_id res chain seq x y z
N MET A 1 -4.34 2.70 32.82
CA MET A 1 -4.67 3.86 31.99
C MET A 1 -5.31 3.34 30.72
N ASN A 2 -6.63 3.45 30.60
CA ASN A 2 -7.33 3.06 29.38
C ASN A 2 -7.13 4.17 28.34
N ASP A 3 -6.26 3.93 27.38
CA ASP A 3 -6.07 4.81 26.25
C ASP A 3 -7.38 4.82 25.41
N PRO A 4 -8.10 5.94 25.28
CA PRO A 4 -9.35 5.99 24.56
C PRO A 4 -9.19 5.80 23.04
N ILE A 5 -7.97 5.77 22.53
CA ILE A 5 -7.62 5.66 21.12
C ILE A 5 -7.72 4.21 20.60
N LEU A 6 -7.72 3.21 21.48
CA LEU A 6 -7.72 1.80 21.09
C LEU A 6 -9.00 1.06 21.49
N ARG A 7 -10.18 1.67 21.34
CA ARG A 7 -11.41 0.87 21.37
C ARG A 7 -11.51 0.12 20.05
N PRO A 8 -11.32 -1.21 20.02
CA PRO A 8 -11.76 -2.01 18.88
C PRO A 8 -13.23 -1.67 18.68
N GLY A 9 -13.58 -1.22 17.49
CA GLY A 9 -15.00 -1.12 17.11
C GLY A 9 -15.68 -2.45 17.39
N SER A 10 -16.96 -2.50 17.41
CA SER A 10 -17.83 -3.62 17.78
C SER A 10 -17.62 -4.91 16.96
N GLY A 11 -16.38 -5.31 16.73
CA GLY A 11 -15.99 -6.67 16.36
C GLY A 11 -16.37 -7.18 14.97
N GLN A 12 -16.93 -6.39 14.08
CA GLN A 12 -17.30 -6.86 12.75
C GLN A 12 -16.10 -6.78 11.79
N THR A 13 -15.34 -7.86 11.72
CA THR A 13 -14.23 -8.01 10.75
C THR A 13 -14.70 -8.55 9.39
N PHE A 14 -15.98 -8.84 9.21
CA PHE A 14 -16.55 -9.42 8.00
C PHE A 14 -17.05 -8.30 7.07
N LEU A 15 -16.70 -8.41 5.79
CA LEU A 15 -17.25 -7.60 4.70
C LEU A 15 -18.23 -8.47 3.89
N GLY A 16 -19.19 -9.08 4.58
CA GLY A 16 -20.19 -9.95 3.98
C GLY A 16 -21.42 -9.18 3.48
N PRO A 17 -22.43 -9.88 2.94
CA PRO A 17 -23.63 -9.24 2.39
C PRO A 17 -24.39 -8.38 3.40
N ALA A 18 -24.50 -8.82 4.65
CA ALA A 18 -25.19 -8.05 5.72
C ALA A 18 -24.45 -6.74 6.03
N GLN A 19 -23.13 -6.82 6.18
CA GLN A 19 -22.30 -5.62 6.41
C GLN A 19 -22.30 -4.68 5.21
N ARG A 20 -22.40 -5.23 4.00
CA ARG A 20 -22.53 -4.43 2.77
C ARG A 20 -23.82 -3.62 2.76
N GLU A 21 -24.94 -4.23 3.18
CA GLU A 21 -26.23 -3.53 3.29
C GLU A 21 -26.22 -2.48 4.41
N GLU A 22 -25.72 -2.83 5.59
CA GLU A 22 -25.52 -1.89 6.70
C GLU A 22 -24.66 -0.70 6.27
N ALA A 23 -23.53 -0.97 5.57
CA ALA A 23 -22.68 0.08 5.05
C ALA A 23 -23.42 1.02 4.10
N TRP A 24 -24.31 0.52 3.24
CA TRP A 24 -25.11 1.36 2.34
C TRP A 24 -26.03 2.30 3.12
N GLN A 25 -26.71 1.80 4.14
CA GLN A 25 -27.58 2.61 5.00
C GLN A 25 -26.80 3.70 5.72
N ARG A 26 -25.64 3.35 6.27
CA ARG A 26 -24.77 4.28 6.96
C ARG A 26 -24.19 5.35 6.02
N LEU A 27 -23.79 4.98 4.80
CA LEU A 27 -23.28 5.94 3.80
C LEU A 27 -24.31 7.04 3.50
N GLY A 28 -25.62 6.71 3.45
CA GLY A 28 -26.68 7.67 3.15
C GLY A 28 -27.22 8.45 4.38
N SER A 29 -26.95 8.01 5.61
CA SER A 29 -27.55 8.58 6.82
C SER A 29 -26.55 9.26 7.76
N GLU A 30 -25.26 8.91 7.68
CA GLU A 30 -24.25 9.48 8.58
C GLU A 30 -23.45 10.59 7.88
N GLN A 31 -22.89 11.49 8.70
CA GLN A 31 -21.88 12.44 8.26
C GLN A 31 -20.52 11.96 8.77
N PHE A 32 -19.54 11.90 7.87
CA PHE A 32 -18.20 11.41 8.16
C PHE A 32 -17.19 12.54 8.35
N ASP A 33 -16.17 12.31 9.16
CA ASP A 33 -15.01 13.20 9.22
C ASP A 33 -14.23 13.11 7.92
N VAL A 34 -14.08 11.87 7.40
CA VAL A 34 -13.29 11.61 6.20
C VAL A 34 -14.04 10.67 5.24
N VAL A 35 -14.14 11.08 3.98
CA VAL A 35 -14.60 10.22 2.88
C VAL A 35 -13.39 9.91 1.99
N VAL A 36 -13.06 8.64 1.84
CA VAL A 36 -11.95 8.16 1.01
C VAL A 36 -12.49 7.53 -0.26
N ILE A 37 -12.07 8.03 -1.41
CA ILE A 37 -12.41 7.50 -2.72
C ILE A 37 -11.26 6.62 -3.23
N GLY A 38 -11.51 5.31 -3.39
CA GLY A 38 -10.56 4.34 -3.91
C GLY A 38 -10.05 3.36 -2.86
N GLY A 39 -10.30 2.07 -3.09
CA GLY A 39 -9.93 0.93 -2.23
C GLY A 39 -8.59 0.29 -2.58
N GLY A 40 -7.64 1.06 -3.13
CA GLY A 40 -6.24 0.67 -3.27
C GLY A 40 -5.49 0.75 -1.94
N VAL A 41 -4.20 0.38 -1.92
CA VAL A 41 -3.38 0.38 -0.70
C VAL A 41 -3.32 1.75 -0.02
N VAL A 42 -3.28 2.83 -0.81
CA VAL A 42 -3.24 4.21 -0.29
C VAL A 42 -4.56 4.57 0.38
N GLY A 43 -5.69 4.32 -0.29
CA GLY A 43 -7.01 4.64 0.28
C GLY A 43 -7.37 3.76 1.48
N ALA A 44 -7.08 2.46 1.40
CA ALA A 44 -7.26 1.56 2.54
C ALA A 44 -6.37 1.97 3.74
N GLY A 45 -5.12 2.37 3.49
CA GLY A 45 -4.21 2.89 4.52
C GLY A 45 -4.70 4.19 5.13
N ALA A 46 -5.15 5.15 4.32
CA ALA A 46 -5.72 6.42 4.81
C ALA A 46 -6.98 6.19 5.66
N ALA A 47 -7.85 5.26 5.22
CA ALA A 47 -9.05 4.91 5.97
C ALA A 47 -8.71 4.25 7.32
N LEU A 48 -7.71 3.35 7.34
CA LEU A 48 -7.26 2.70 8.56
C LEU A 48 -6.64 3.71 9.53
N ASP A 49 -5.73 4.56 9.06
CA ASP A 49 -5.07 5.56 9.90
C ASP A 49 -6.11 6.53 10.51
N ALA A 50 -7.02 7.03 9.72
CA ALA A 50 -8.09 7.91 10.22
C ALA A 50 -8.99 7.20 11.25
N ALA A 51 -9.43 5.97 10.97
CA ALA A 51 -10.29 5.20 11.88
C ALA A 51 -9.58 4.87 13.21
N THR A 52 -8.29 4.51 13.17
CA THR A 52 -7.52 4.25 14.40
C THR A 52 -7.28 5.50 15.24
N ARG A 53 -7.39 6.70 14.65
CA ARG A 53 -7.37 7.99 15.37
C ARG A 53 -8.75 8.39 15.91
N GLY A 54 -9.78 7.54 15.76
CA GLY A 54 -11.13 7.78 16.27
C GLY A 54 -12.00 8.65 15.36
N LEU A 55 -11.58 8.92 14.12
CA LEU A 55 -12.39 9.63 13.14
C LEU A 55 -13.44 8.71 12.53
N SER A 56 -14.61 9.27 12.19
CA SER A 56 -15.63 8.60 11.40
C SER A 56 -15.22 8.58 9.93
N VAL A 57 -15.15 7.39 9.32
CA VAL A 57 -14.58 7.21 7.98
C VAL A 57 -15.51 6.43 7.07
N ALA A 58 -15.70 6.92 5.83
CA ALA A 58 -16.27 6.16 4.73
C ALA A 58 -15.18 5.87 3.68
N LEU A 59 -14.99 4.59 3.30
CA LEU A 59 -14.15 4.16 2.20
C LEU A 59 -15.02 3.53 1.10
N VAL A 60 -15.04 4.16 -0.08
CA VAL A 60 -15.82 3.68 -1.23
C VAL A 60 -14.89 3.29 -2.39
N GLU A 61 -15.13 2.11 -2.96
CA GLU A 61 -14.37 1.57 -4.09
C GLU A 61 -15.32 1.21 -5.23
N ALA A 62 -15.03 1.70 -6.42
CA ALA A 62 -15.90 1.53 -7.59
C ALA A 62 -15.99 0.07 -8.07
N ARG A 63 -14.95 -0.72 -7.86
CA ARG A 63 -14.83 -2.11 -8.32
C ARG A 63 -14.61 -3.02 -7.10
N ASP A 64 -13.52 -3.78 -7.10
CA ASP A 64 -13.09 -4.54 -5.95
C ASP A 64 -11.82 -3.93 -5.33
N PHE A 65 -11.58 -4.21 -4.05
CA PHE A 65 -10.37 -3.74 -3.38
C PHE A 65 -9.12 -4.19 -4.12
N ALA A 66 -8.11 -3.33 -4.18
CA ALA A 66 -6.86 -3.56 -4.90
C ALA A 66 -7.01 -3.77 -6.42
N SER A 67 -8.14 -3.50 -7.05
CA SER A 67 -8.37 -3.78 -8.48
C SER A 67 -7.45 -3.01 -9.43
N GLY A 68 -6.83 -1.93 -8.97
CA GLY A 68 -5.86 -1.11 -9.72
C GLY A 68 -4.41 -1.59 -9.56
N THR A 69 -3.50 -0.65 -9.38
CA THR A 69 -2.06 -0.88 -9.22
C THR A 69 -1.72 -1.75 -7.99
N SER A 70 -2.56 -1.71 -6.94
CA SER A 70 -2.34 -2.42 -5.69
C SER A 70 -2.43 -3.96 -5.78
N SER A 71 -2.77 -4.53 -6.94
CA SER A 71 -2.65 -5.97 -7.23
C SER A 71 -1.69 -6.27 -8.39
N ARG A 72 -1.09 -5.23 -8.97
CA ARG A 72 -0.23 -5.31 -10.17
C ARG A 72 1.16 -4.73 -9.93
N SER A 73 1.59 -4.72 -8.68
CA SER A 73 2.94 -4.30 -8.27
C SER A 73 3.95 -5.43 -8.46
N SER A 74 5.20 -5.17 -8.13
CA SER A 74 6.24 -6.20 -8.05
C SER A 74 6.05 -7.19 -6.89
N LYS A 75 4.99 -7.03 -6.09
CA LYS A 75 4.66 -7.84 -4.90
C LYS A 75 5.76 -7.85 -3.84
N MET A 76 6.42 -6.72 -3.69
CA MET A 76 7.54 -6.57 -2.77
C MET A 76 7.38 -5.34 -1.88
N PHE A 77 7.71 -5.49 -0.60
CA PHE A 77 8.06 -4.38 0.25
C PHE A 77 9.58 -4.31 0.31
N HIS A 78 10.15 -3.26 -0.25
CA HIS A 78 11.59 -3.09 -0.40
C HIS A 78 12.01 -1.66 -0.12
N GLY A 79 13.23 -1.50 0.39
CA GLY A 79 13.81 -0.17 0.61
C GLY A 79 14.34 0.51 -0.65
N GLY A 80 14.28 -0.17 -1.80
CA GLY A 80 14.73 0.39 -3.07
C GLY A 80 16.25 0.59 -3.12
N LEU A 81 17.03 -0.48 -3.11
CA LEU A 81 18.51 -0.45 -3.15
C LEU A 81 19.06 0.51 -4.22
N ARG A 82 18.36 0.67 -5.35
CA ARG A 82 18.72 1.61 -6.41
C ARG A 82 18.69 3.08 -5.98
N TYR A 83 17.87 3.44 -4.99
CA TYR A 83 17.80 4.82 -4.49
C TYR A 83 19.03 5.22 -3.67
N LEU A 84 19.82 4.26 -3.18
CA LEU A 84 21.14 4.55 -2.58
C LEU A 84 22.10 5.16 -3.60
N GLU A 85 22.07 4.72 -4.85
CA GLU A 85 22.87 5.30 -5.94
C GLU A 85 22.42 6.75 -6.26
N GLN A 86 21.19 7.10 -5.96
CA GLN A 86 20.64 8.45 -6.09
C GLN A 86 20.83 9.29 -4.83
N LEU A 87 21.50 8.78 -3.81
CA LEU A 87 21.75 9.40 -2.50
C LEU A 87 20.49 9.74 -1.70
N GLU A 88 19.37 9.09 -2.00
CA GLU A 88 18.06 9.28 -1.34
C GLU A 88 17.98 8.47 -0.02
N PHE A 89 18.93 8.71 0.89
CA PHE A 89 19.06 7.93 2.14
C PHE A 89 17.84 8.04 3.05
N GLY A 90 17.18 9.19 3.08
CA GLY A 90 15.96 9.41 3.86
C GLY A 90 14.82 8.50 3.42
N LEU A 91 14.57 8.45 2.10
CA LEU A 91 13.55 7.59 1.50
C LEU A 91 13.85 6.10 1.75
N VAL A 92 15.11 5.69 1.57
CA VAL A 92 15.53 4.30 1.81
C VAL A 92 15.32 3.90 3.27
N ARG A 93 15.69 4.78 4.21
CA ARG A 93 15.51 4.52 5.65
C ARG A 93 14.03 4.37 6.02
N GLU A 94 13.17 5.27 5.54
CA GLU A 94 11.74 5.23 5.77
C GLU A 94 11.13 3.94 5.20
N ALA A 95 11.41 3.62 3.94
CA ALA A 95 10.90 2.41 3.29
C ALA A 95 11.35 1.12 3.98
N LEU A 96 12.60 1.07 4.47
CA LEU A 96 13.12 -0.07 5.22
C LEU A 96 12.50 -0.18 6.62
N HIS A 97 12.21 0.94 7.27
CA HIS A 97 11.51 0.97 8.55
C HIS A 97 10.09 0.42 8.40
N GLU A 98 9.34 0.89 7.41
CA GLU A 98 7.99 0.41 7.11
C GLU A 98 7.98 -1.08 6.71
N ARG A 99 8.97 -1.53 5.94
CA ARG A 99 9.17 -2.95 5.64
C ARG A 99 9.36 -3.77 6.91
N GLU A 100 10.20 -3.32 7.82
CA GLU A 100 10.50 -4.00 9.09
C GLU A 100 9.24 -4.08 9.96
N LEU A 101 8.50 -2.99 10.11
CA LEU A 101 7.23 -2.96 10.83
C LEU A 101 6.21 -3.92 10.22
N SER A 102 6.11 -3.95 8.88
CA SER A 102 5.19 -4.84 8.18
C SER A 102 5.55 -6.31 8.36
N LEU A 103 6.86 -6.64 8.34
CA LEU A 103 7.37 -8.00 8.50
C LEU A 103 7.25 -8.51 9.94
N SER A 104 7.56 -7.66 10.94
CA SER A 104 7.69 -8.10 12.33
C SER A 104 6.40 -7.93 13.13
N THR A 105 5.58 -6.94 12.82
CA THR A 105 4.48 -6.49 13.70
C THR A 105 3.13 -6.40 12.99
N LEU A 106 3.05 -5.66 11.87
CA LEU A 106 1.76 -5.32 11.27
C LEU A 106 1.15 -6.48 10.49
N ALA A 107 1.95 -7.18 9.69
CA ALA A 107 1.46 -8.23 8.80
C ALA A 107 2.41 -9.43 8.67
N PRO A 108 2.95 -10.02 9.77
CA PRO A 108 3.94 -11.10 9.71
C PRO A 108 3.42 -12.37 9.02
N HIS A 109 2.11 -12.54 8.96
CA HIS A 109 1.46 -13.64 8.26
C HIS A 109 1.38 -13.47 6.73
N LEU A 110 1.52 -12.22 6.24
CA LEU A 110 1.46 -11.90 4.80
C LEU A 110 2.83 -11.56 4.21
N VAL A 111 3.70 -10.93 4.99
CA VAL A 111 5.01 -10.46 4.55
C VAL A 111 6.07 -11.48 4.91
N LYS A 112 6.91 -11.88 3.93
CA LYS A 112 7.94 -12.91 4.13
C LYS A 112 9.27 -12.45 3.56
N PRO A 113 10.42 -12.81 4.18
CA PRO A 113 11.73 -12.54 3.61
C PRO A 113 11.90 -13.23 2.24
N LEU A 114 12.41 -12.48 1.27
CA LEU A 114 12.71 -12.95 -0.08
C LEU A 114 14.20 -12.78 -0.37
N PRO A 115 14.95 -13.88 -0.68
CA PRO A 115 16.36 -13.78 -1.04
C PRO A 115 16.53 -13.24 -2.45
N PHE A 116 17.45 -12.30 -2.60
CA PHE A 116 17.95 -11.78 -3.87
C PHE A 116 19.39 -12.19 -4.08
N LEU A 117 19.76 -12.47 -5.31
CA LEU A 117 21.12 -12.75 -5.73
C LEU A 117 21.59 -11.63 -6.65
N PHE A 118 22.57 -10.85 -6.20
CA PHE A 118 23.29 -9.92 -7.04
C PHE A 118 24.49 -10.66 -7.69
N PRO A 119 24.49 -10.91 -9.00
CA PRO A 119 25.60 -11.60 -9.68
C PRO A 119 26.77 -10.63 -9.88
N LEU A 120 27.96 -11.05 -9.49
CA LEU A 120 29.19 -10.27 -9.67
C LEU A 120 29.90 -10.69 -10.97
N THR A 121 30.26 -9.70 -11.78
CA THR A 121 30.90 -9.89 -13.08
C THR A 121 32.34 -9.38 -13.11
N HIS A 122 32.73 -8.52 -12.19
CA HIS A 122 34.07 -7.94 -12.08
C HIS A 122 34.78 -8.46 -10.83
N ARG A 123 36.07 -8.81 -10.99
CA ARG A 123 36.83 -9.49 -9.92
C ARG A 123 37.26 -8.56 -8.77
N VAL A 124 37.57 -7.31 -9.06
CA VAL A 124 38.33 -6.46 -8.14
C VAL A 124 37.40 -5.47 -7.41
N TRP A 125 36.73 -4.59 -8.13
CA TRP A 125 36.02 -3.44 -7.54
C TRP A 125 34.54 -3.68 -7.22
N GLU A 126 33.89 -4.56 -7.96
CA GLU A 126 32.42 -4.73 -7.88
C GLU A 126 32.00 -5.32 -6.54
N ARG A 127 32.72 -6.33 -6.06
CA ARG A 127 32.41 -6.98 -4.78
C ARG A 127 32.48 -6.02 -3.59
N PRO A 128 33.55 -5.26 -3.33
CA PRO A 128 33.59 -4.32 -2.21
C PRO A 128 32.57 -3.19 -2.38
N TYR A 129 32.35 -2.68 -3.59
CA TYR A 129 31.37 -1.63 -3.85
C TYR A 129 29.94 -2.08 -3.53
N ILE A 130 29.50 -3.20 -4.12
CA ILE A 130 28.16 -3.74 -3.90
C ILE A 130 27.98 -4.19 -2.44
N ALA A 131 29.00 -4.80 -1.84
CA ALA A 131 28.96 -5.20 -0.43
C ALA A 131 28.80 -4.01 0.50
N ALA A 132 29.49 -2.91 0.25
CA ALA A 132 29.34 -1.66 1.02
C ALA A 132 27.94 -1.06 0.86
N GLY A 133 27.40 -1.05 -0.37
CA GLY A 133 26.04 -0.59 -0.63
C GLY A 133 24.97 -1.42 0.10
N ILE A 134 25.06 -2.75 0.03
CA ILE A 134 24.13 -3.64 0.71
C ILE A 134 24.31 -3.57 2.25
N PHE A 135 25.54 -3.44 2.73
CA PHE A 135 25.81 -3.24 4.15
C PHE A 135 25.15 -1.95 4.66
N LEU A 136 25.32 -0.84 3.93
CA LEU A 136 24.65 0.42 4.27
C LEU A 136 23.12 0.27 4.24
N TYR A 137 22.59 -0.43 3.24
CA TYR A 137 21.18 -0.76 3.14
C TYR A 137 20.65 -1.51 4.37
N ASP A 138 21.37 -2.54 4.81
CA ASP A 138 21.04 -3.31 6.00
C ASP A 138 21.10 -2.45 7.27
N GLN A 139 22.11 -1.56 7.38
CA GLN A 139 22.23 -0.64 8.53
C GLN A 139 21.12 0.41 8.59
N LEU A 140 20.74 0.99 7.45
CA LEU A 140 19.65 1.96 7.36
C LEU A 140 18.30 1.36 7.75
N GLY A 141 18.09 0.08 7.47
CA GLY A 141 16.87 -0.63 7.80
C GLY A 141 16.76 -1.10 9.25
N GLY A 142 17.84 -1.07 10.01
CA GLY A 142 17.89 -1.67 11.36
C GLY A 142 17.54 -3.16 11.35
N ALA A 143 17.79 -3.84 10.23
CA ALA A 143 17.27 -5.16 9.85
C ALA A 143 17.59 -6.23 10.87
N LYS A 144 16.62 -6.52 11.75
CA LYS A 144 16.68 -7.65 12.69
C LYS A 144 15.86 -8.85 12.21
N SER A 145 14.88 -8.62 11.33
CA SER A 145 13.90 -9.64 10.91
C SER A 145 14.24 -10.31 9.57
N VAL A 146 15.23 -9.81 8.83
CA VAL A 146 15.74 -10.47 7.62
C VAL A 146 17.15 -10.99 7.83
N PRO A 147 17.55 -12.13 7.20
CA PRO A 147 18.90 -12.64 7.33
C PRO A 147 19.94 -11.69 6.73
N ALA A 148 21.12 -11.61 7.36
CA ALA A 148 22.24 -10.79 6.88
C ALA A 148 22.70 -11.22 5.46
N GLN A 149 23.31 -10.28 4.74
CA GLN A 149 23.90 -10.55 3.45
C GLN A 149 24.96 -11.66 3.53
N LYS A 150 25.10 -12.43 2.44
CA LYS A 150 26.10 -13.51 2.33
C LYS A 150 26.84 -13.45 1.01
N HIS A 151 28.17 -13.42 1.09
CA HIS A 151 29.05 -13.53 -0.07
C HIS A 151 29.10 -14.97 -0.60
N LEU A 152 28.94 -15.11 -1.89
CA LEU A 152 28.89 -16.40 -2.57
C LEU A 152 30.07 -16.55 -3.54
N THR A 153 30.64 -17.75 -3.57
CA THR A 153 31.53 -18.16 -4.66
C THR A 153 30.76 -18.33 -5.96
N ARG A 154 31.45 -18.37 -7.09
CA ARG A 154 30.85 -18.64 -8.40
C ARG A 154 30.02 -19.92 -8.40
N SER A 155 30.56 -21.02 -7.87
CA SER A 155 29.86 -22.29 -7.81
C SER A 155 28.61 -22.24 -6.93
N ALA A 156 28.66 -21.52 -5.80
CA ALA A 156 27.50 -21.33 -4.93
C ALA A 156 26.42 -20.48 -5.61
N ALA A 157 26.79 -19.42 -6.32
CA ALA A 157 25.87 -18.59 -7.07
C ALA A 157 25.17 -19.38 -8.21
N LEU A 158 25.90 -20.19 -8.93
CA LEU A 158 25.36 -21.05 -9.99
C LEU A 158 24.44 -22.16 -9.46
N ARG A 159 24.65 -22.66 -8.24
CA ARG A 159 23.72 -23.62 -7.62
C ARG A 159 22.38 -22.97 -7.29
N LEU A 160 22.40 -21.69 -6.87
CA LEU A 160 21.17 -20.94 -6.58
C LEU A 160 20.45 -20.47 -7.85
N ALA A 161 21.20 -20.10 -8.88
CA ALA A 161 20.66 -19.59 -10.13
C ALA A 161 21.41 -20.23 -11.32
N PRO A 162 21.04 -21.46 -11.74
CA PRO A 162 21.75 -22.20 -12.81
C PRO A 162 21.70 -21.51 -14.18
N GLY A 163 20.73 -20.63 -14.42
CA GLY A 163 20.58 -19.87 -15.66
C GLY A 163 21.53 -18.69 -15.82
N LEU A 164 22.37 -18.38 -14.82
CA LEU A 164 23.34 -17.29 -14.94
C LEU A 164 24.44 -17.63 -15.96
N LYS A 165 24.83 -16.57 -16.68
CA LYS A 165 25.91 -16.69 -17.70
C LYS A 165 27.24 -17.06 -17.05
N ARG A 166 27.66 -18.31 -17.22
CA ARG A 166 28.83 -18.89 -16.55
C ARG A 166 30.14 -18.14 -16.83
N ASN A 167 30.37 -17.72 -18.07
CA ASN A 167 31.65 -17.16 -18.48
C ASN A 167 31.98 -15.78 -17.88
N SER A 168 30.98 -15.00 -17.55
CA SER A 168 31.15 -13.68 -16.95
C SER A 168 30.97 -13.64 -15.43
N LEU A 169 30.49 -14.73 -14.82
CA LEU A 169 30.20 -14.77 -13.40
C LEU A 169 31.48 -15.01 -12.57
N VAL A 170 31.74 -14.10 -11.62
CA VAL A 170 32.85 -14.19 -10.66
C VAL A 170 32.37 -14.70 -9.29
N GLY A 171 31.13 -14.43 -8.94
CA GLY A 171 30.50 -14.78 -7.67
C GLY A 171 29.18 -14.11 -7.51
N GLY A 172 28.71 -13.94 -6.28
CA GLY A 172 27.49 -13.20 -6.00
C GLY A 172 27.42 -12.70 -4.56
N ILE A 173 26.46 -11.81 -4.31
CA ILE A 173 26.07 -11.43 -2.97
C ILE A 173 24.57 -11.73 -2.83
N ARG A 174 24.22 -12.53 -1.83
CA ARG A 174 22.83 -12.77 -1.46
C ARG A 174 22.43 -11.78 -0.40
N TYR A 175 21.35 -11.06 -0.61
CA TYR A 175 20.72 -10.16 0.35
C TYR A 175 19.22 -10.43 0.41
N TYR A 176 18.50 -9.74 1.26
CA TYR A 176 17.09 -10.00 1.47
C TYR A 176 16.27 -8.71 1.39
N ASP A 177 15.14 -8.82 0.75
CA ASP A 177 14.01 -7.93 0.88
C ASP A 177 12.77 -8.74 1.30
N THR A 178 11.56 -8.27 1.06
CA THR A 178 10.35 -9.01 1.42
C THR A 178 9.40 -9.14 0.25
N VAL A 179 8.65 -10.23 0.24
CA VAL A 179 7.53 -10.47 -0.67
C VAL A 179 6.24 -10.39 0.09
N VAL A 180 5.20 -9.89 -0.56
CA VAL A 180 3.84 -9.79 -0.04
C VAL A 180 2.83 -10.08 -1.17
N ASP A 181 1.71 -10.71 -0.85
CA ASP A 181 0.55 -10.68 -1.73
C ASP A 181 -0.12 -9.30 -1.59
N ASP A 182 0.14 -8.42 -2.53
CA ASP A 182 -0.26 -7.01 -2.51
C ASP A 182 -1.78 -6.83 -2.48
N ALA A 183 -2.53 -7.62 -3.24
CA ALA A 183 -3.99 -7.59 -3.24
C ALA A 183 -4.56 -8.01 -1.88
N ARG A 184 -4.05 -9.12 -1.36
CA ARG A 184 -4.47 -9.64 -0.05
C ARG A 184 -4.09 -8.69 1.08
N HIS A 185 -2.90 -8.10 1.03
CA HIS A 185 -2.48 -7.08 1.98
C HIS A 185 -3.43 -5.88 1.98
N THR A 186 -3.73 -5.32 0.80
CA THR A 186 -4.64 -4.18 0.66
C THR A 186 -6.04 -4.50 1.20
N MET A 187 -6.57 -5.68 0.87
CA MET A 187 -7.87 -6.13 1.39
C MET A 187 -7.85 -6.28 2.92
N MET A 188 -6.75 -6.80 3.50
CA MET A 188 -6.63 -6.92 4.95
C MET A 188 -6.55 -5.56 5.63
N VAL A 189 -5.89 -4.55 5.02
CA VAL A 189 -5.88 -3.17 5.52
C VAL A 189 -7.30 -2.59 5.52
N ALA A 190 -8.07 -2.75 4.42
CA ALA A 190 -9.46 -2.30 4.35
C ALA A 190 -10.36 -3.00 5.39
N ARG A 191 -10.20 -4.32 5.59
CA ARG A 191 -10.92 -5.06 6.64
C ARG A 191 -10.55 -4.60 8.05
N THR A 192 -9.29 -4.26 8.27
CA THR A 192 -8.84 -3.72 9.55
C THR A 192 -9.43 -2.33 9.78
N ALA A 193 -9.52 -1.48 8.76
CA ALA A 193 -10.23 -0.20 8.85
C ALA A 193 -11.70 -0.40 9.26
N ALA A 194 -12.41 -1.37 8.68
CA ALA A 194 -13.77 -1.72 9.07
C ALA A 194 -13.86 -2.22 10.52
N HIS A 195 -12.87 -3.00 10.98
CA HIS A 195 -12.79 -3.44 12.38
C HIS A 195 -12.68 -2.27 13.35
N TYR A 196 -12.01 -1.19 12.96
CA TYR A 196 -11.92 0.07 13.72
C TYR A 196 -13.10 1.02 13.45
N GLY A 197 -14.17 0.58 12.82
CA GLY A 197 -15.43 1.31 12.67
C GLY A 197 -15.60 2.07 11.37
N ALA A 198 -14.63 2.05 10.45
CA ALA A 198 -14.81 2.64 9.13
C ALA A 198 -15.94 1.93 8.36
N VAL A 199 -16.76 2.68 7.64
CA VAL A 199 -17.71 2.17 6.67
C VAL A 199 -16.98 1.88 5.38
N VAL A 200 -16.82 0.60 5.05
CA VAL A 200 -16.01 0.16 3.91
C VAL A 200 -16.89 -0.57 2.90
N ARG A 201 -16.91 -0.11 1.63
CA ARG A 201 -17.79 -0.68 0.62
C ARG A 201 -17.13 -0.69 -0.78
N ASN A 202 -17.10 -1.85 -1.41
CA ASN A 202 -16.73 -2.04 -2.82
C ASN A 202 -17.95 -1.94 -3.75
N SER A 203 -17.78 -2.09 -5.06
CA SER A 203 -18.82 -1.91 -6.11
C SER A 203 -19.64 -0.63 -5.90
N THR A 204 -19.01 0.44 -5.42
CA THR A 204 -19.62 1.71 -5.05
C THR A 204 -18.88 2.84 -5.74
N GLN A 205 -19.41 3.25 -6.89
CA GLN A 205 -18.76 4.22 -7.78
C GLN A 205 -19.14 5.65 -7.42
N VAL A 206 -18.15 6.52 -7.24
CA VAL A 206 -18.38 7.97 -7.16
C VAL A 206 -18.76 8.50 -8.54
N THR A 207 -19.90 9.18 -8.60
CA THR A 207 -20.46 9.74 -9.83
C THR A 207 -20.45 11.27 -9.86
N ALA A 208 -20.41 11.92 -8.69
CA ALA A 208 -20.31 13.37 -8.56
C ALA A 208 -19.61 13.77 -7.26
N LEU A 209 -19.12 15.00 -7.23
CA LEU A 209 -18.64 15.64 -6.00
C LEU A 209 -19.72 16.61 -5.48
N LEU A 210 -20.02 16.54 -4.19
CA LEU A 210 -20.89 17.49 -3.51
C LEU A 210 -20.06 18.69 -3.09
N SER A 211 -20.48 19.91 -3.48
CA SER A 211 -19.74 21.13 -3.19
C SER A 211 -20.64 22.17 -2.49
N GLU A 212 -20.09 22.85 -1.52
CA GLU A 212 -20.65 24.05 -0.90
C GLU A 212 -19.68 25.21 -1.11
N GLY A 213 -20.02 26.11 -2.02
CA GLY A 213 -19.09 27.11 -2.54
C GLY A 213 -17.90 26.42 -3.24
N ASP A 214 -16.68 26.78 -2.84
CA ASP A 214 -15.44 26.19 -3.37
C ASP A 214 -14.96 24.95 -2.64
N ARG A 215 -15.71 24.48 -1.63
CA ARG A 215 -15.34 23.34 -0.80
C ARG A 215 -16.11 22.09 -1.21
N VAL A 216 -15.41 20.97 -1.37
CA VAL A 216 -16.03 19.65 -1.52
C VAL A 216 -16.43 19.15 -0.12
N VAL A 217 -17.72 18.82 0.05
CA VAL A 217 -18.33 18.39 1.32
C VAL A 217 -18.88 16.98 1.27
N GLY A 218 -18.56 16.24 0.22
CA GLY A 218 -18.99 14.85 0.05
C GLY A 218 -18.93 14.39 -1.39
N VAL A 219 -19.57 13.26 -1.63
CA VAL A 219 -19.64 12.61 -2.94
C VAL A 219 -21.02 12.00 -3.16
N THR A 220 -21.50 11.97 -4.41
CA THR A 220 -22.61 11.11 -4.80
C THR A 220 -22.06 9.78 -5.25
N VAL A 221 -22.57 8.68 -4.72
CA VAL A 221 -22.17 7.32 -5.07
C VAL A 221 -23.31 6.53 -5.66
N ARG A 222 -22.94 5.61 -6.58
CA ARG A 222 -23.86 4.65 -7.16
C ARG A 222 -23.39 3.23 -6.83
N ASP A 223 -24.29 2.41 -6.32
CA ASP A 223 -24.10 0.97 -6.23
C ASP A 223 -24.08 0.36 -7.63
N SER A 224 -22.98 -0.26 -8.00
CA SER A 224 -22.81 -0.87 -9.34
C SER A 224 -23.57 -2.18 -9.50
N GLU A 225 -24.09 -2.78 -8.42
CA GLU A 225 -24.82 -4.05 -8.45
C GLU A 225 -26.34 -3.85 -8.64
N ASN A 226 -26.91 -2.85 -7.99
CA ASN A 226 -28.36 -2.62 -8.02
C ASN A 226 -28.77 -1.25 -8.60
N GLY A 227 -27.79 -0.37 -8.87
CA GLY A 227 -28.02 0.95 -9.47
C GLY A 227 -28.49 2.02 -8.48
N GLN A 228 -28.68 1.74 -7.22
CA GLN A 228 -29.07 2.73 -6.20
C GLN A 228 -28.05 3.86 -6.10
N ILE A 229 -28.51 5.05 -5.78
CA ILE A 229 -27.71 6.26 -5.67
C ILE A 229 -27.96 6.87 -4.28
N THR A 230 -26.89 7.34 -3.63
CA THR A 230 -26.97 8.10 -2.39
C THR A 230 -25.84 9.14 -2.31
N ASP A 231 -26.04 10.13 -1.47
CA ASP A 231 -25.04 11.14 -1.14
C ASP A 231 -24.31 10.74 0.15
N VAL A 232 -22.99 10.80 0.11
CA VAL A 232 -22.10 10.55 1.26
C VAL A 232 -21.47 11.86 1.66
N ARG A 233 -21.82 12.38 2.83
CA ARG A 233 -21.30 13.65 3.32
C ARG A 233 -20.09 13.48 4.21
N GLY A 234 -19.10 14.39 4.08
CA GLY A 234 -17.90 14.37 4.90
C GLY A 234 -17.21 15.72 4.98
N HIS A 235 -16.48 15.91 6.08
CA HIS A 235 -15.73 17.15 6.30
C HIS A 235 -14.51 17.24 5.39
N VAL A 236 -13.88 16.10 5.08
CA VAL A 236 -12.72 15.97 4.17
C VAL A 236 -12.99 14.86 3.16
N VAL A 237 -12.68 15.11 1.89
CA VAL A 237 -12.75 14.10 0.82
C VAL A 237 -11.35 13.85 0.29
N ILE A 238 -10.89 12.60 0.37
CA ILE A 238 -9.57 12.17 -0.10
C ILE A 238 -9.74 11.41 -1.41
N ASN A 239 -9.13 11.91 -2.48
CA ASN A 239 -9.03 11.19 -3.75
C ASN A 239 -7.79 10.27 -3.72
N ALA A 240 -7.99 8.98 -3.53
CA ALA A 240 -6.97 7.93 -3.49
C ALA A 240 -7.15 6.93 -4.65
N THR A 241 -7.68 7.36 -5.79
CA THR A 241 -8.06 6.50 -6.92
C THR A 241 -6.89 6.10 -7.83
N GLY A 242 -5.65 6.45 -7.46
CA GLY A 242 -4.44 6.02 -8.17
C GLY A 242 -4.47 6.44 -9.64
N VAL A 243 -4.46 5.47 -10.55
CA VAL A 243 -4.44 5.74 -12.00
C VAL A 243 -5.72 6.40 -12.53
N TRP A 244 -6.80 6.39 -11.77
CA TRP A 244 -8.07 7.06 -12.10
C TRP A 244 -8.24 8.43 -11.42
N THR A 245 -7.17 8.98 -10.83
CA THR A 245 -7.21 10.29 -10.15
C THR A 245 -7.74 11.40 -11.06
N ASP A 246 -7.37 11.40 -12.34
CA ASP A 246 -7.82 12.41 -13.31
C ASP A 246 -9.32 12.32 -13.59
N GLU A 247 -9.93 11.13 -13.51
CA GLU A 247 -11.37 10.94 -13.68
C GLU A 247 -12.16 11.61 -12.54
N ILE A 248 -11.70 11.44 -11.29
CA ILE A 248 -12.33 12.09 -10.15
C ILE A 248 -12.09 13.60 -10.17
N GLN A 249 -10.89 14.06 -10.56
CA GLN A 249 -10.63 15.49 -10.73
C GLN A 249 -11.52 16.14 -11.80
N ALA A 250 -11.87 15.39 -12.85
CA ALA A 250 -12.77 15.89 -13.91
C ALA A 250 -14.21 16.11 -13.40
N LEU A 251 -14.62 15.46 -12.30
CA LEU A 251 -15.92 15.73 -11.64
C LEU A 251 -15.95 17.08 -10.91
N SER A 252 -14.78 17.62 -10.57
CA SER A 252 -14.69 18.98 -10.06
C SER A 252 -14.77 19.96 -11.22
N LYS A 253 -15.49 21.05 -11.06
CA LYS A 253 -15.53 22.14 -12.06
C LYS A 253 -14.19 22.92 -12.13
N GLN A 254 -13.24 22.60 -11.26
CA GLN A 254 -11.93 23.23 -11.18
C GLN A 254 -10.87 22.39 -11.89
N ARG A 255 -9.95 23.05 -12.57
CA ARG A 255 -8.83 22.38 -13.25
C ARG A 255 -7.88 21.79 -12.19
N GLY A 256 -7.70 20.48 -12.17
CA GLY A 256 -6.76 19.82 -11.26
C GLY A 256 -5.31 20.30 -11.45
N ARG A 257 -4.56 20.39 -10.37
CA ARG A 257 -3.14 20.81 -10.37
C ARG A 257 -2.21 19.72 -10.90
N PHE A 258 -2.64 18.49 -10.90
CA PHE A 258 -1.82 17.31 -11.22
C PHE A 258 -2.47 16.51 -12.34
N ARG A 259 -1.66 15.80 -13.12
CA ARG A 259 -2.10 14.80 -14.09
C ARG A 259 -1.31 13.53 -13.88
N VAL A 260 -2.00 12.42 -13.92
CA VAL A 260 -1.36 11.10 -13.90
C VAL A 260 -0.70 10.86 -15.26
N ARG A 261 0.60 10.56 -15.23
CA ARG A 261 1.34 10.11 -16.42
C ARG A 261 1.64 8.62 -16.26
N ALA A 262 1.03 7.81 -17.12
CA ALA A 262 1.41 6.40 -17.20
C ALA A 262 2.84 6.29 -17.75
N SER A 263 3.69 5.53 -17.08
CA SER A 263 5.01 5.14 -17.56
C SER A 263 5.03 3.63 -17.83
N LYS A 264 5.74 3.24 -18.90
CA LYS A 264 6.00 1.83 -19.20
C LYS A 264 7.26 1.38 -18.45
#